data_c3405ff3b2e65d1413e802ec698e5f46
#
_entry.id   c3405ff3b2e65d1413e802ec698e5f46
#
_cell.length_a   1.000
_cell.length_b   1.000
_cell.length_c   1.000
_cell.angle_alpha   90.00
_cell.angle_beta   90.00
_cell.angle_gamma   90.00
#
_symmetry.space_group_name_H-M   'P 1'
#
loop_
_entity.id
_entity.type
_entity.pdbx_description
1 polymer ?
#
loop_
_entity_poly.entity_id
_entity_poly.type
_entity_poly.pdbx_seq_one_letter_code
_entity_poly.pdbx_strand_id
1 'polypeptide(L)'
;MKKILFIFIVFIGQNISISMAQNAYNYSFQKAAGGDFNLSDYKGKVLLIVNTASQCGFTGQYKDLQEIYDKYKDRGFEIIAVPSRDFGNQEFAQEDKVIEFTNKNYNISFPVTKISKVSGDVAHPFYLWANESSGFFGSPKWNFHKYL
;
A
#
# COMPACT_ATOMS: atom_id res chain seq x y z
N MET A 1 29.27 69.16 2.47
CA MET A 1 28.96 67.97 3.33
C MET A 1 28.18 66.94 2.48
N LYS A 2 28.85 65.83 2.03
CA LYS A 2 28.22 64.79 1.22
C LYS A 2 27.60 63.73 2.15
N LYS A 3 26.27 63.55 2.08
CA LYS A 3 25.55 62.51 2.82
C LYS A 3 25.71 61.23 2.03
N ILE A 4 26.39 60.22 2.64
CA ILE A 4 26.49 58.85 2.12
C ILE A 4 25.25 58.09 2.58
N LEU A 5 24.43 57.64 1.63
CA LEU A 5 23.26 56.84 1.89
C LEU A 5 23.66 55.35 1.86
N PHE A 6 23.67 54.70 3.03
CA PHE A 6 23.89 53.25 3.13
C PHE A 6 22.59 52.53 2.79
N ILE A 7 22.56 51.83 1.66
CA ILE A 7 21.46 50.92 1.29
C ILE A 7 21.74 49.58 1.92
N PHE A 8 20.95 49.20 2.93
CA PHE A 8 20.96 47.86 3.50
C PHE A 8 20.15 46.96 2.56
N ILE A 9 20.83 46.06 1.81
CA ILE A 9 20.17 45.01 1.05
C ILE A 9 19.91 43.85 2.02
N VAL A 10 18.66 43.71 2.44
CA VAL A 10 18.18 42.53 3.20
C VAL A 10 18.00 41.37 2.24
N PHE A 11 18.94 40.42 2.27
CA PHE A 11 18.77 39.13 1.59
C PHE A 11 17.72 38.31 2.37
N ILE A 12 16.47 38.29 1.90
CA ILE A 12 15.46 37.35 2.36
C ILE A 12 15.77 35.99 1.69
N GLY A 13 16.48 35.14 2.43
CA GLY A 13 16.70 33.75 2.01
C GLY A 13 15.37 33.02 1.96
N GLN A 14 14.83 32.79 0.78
CA GLN A 14 13.69 31.90 0.58
C GLN A 14 14.19 30.47 0.75
N ASN A 15 13.83 29.85 1.86
CA ASN A 15 13.97 28.39 2.04
C ASN A 15 12.99 27.70 1.07
N ILE A 16 13.47 27.33 -0.10
CA ILE A 16 12.74 26.47 -1.02
C ILE A 16 12.77 25.06 -0.41
N SER A 17 11.74 24.72 0.36
CA SER A 17 11.48 23.33 0.76
C SER A 17 11.07 22.57 -0.49
N ILE A 18 11.99 21.78 -1.04
CA ILE A 18 11.67 20.81 -2.09
C ILE A 18 10.84 19.71 -1.41
N SER A 19 9.52 19.83 -1.50
CA SER A 19 8.64 18.72 -1.13
C SER A 19 8.87 17.60 -2.14
N MET A 20 9.53 16.54 -1.71
CA MET A 20 9.64 15.32 -2.50
C MET A 20 8.22 14.76 -2.65
N ALA A 21 7.74 14.68 -3.89
CA ALA A 21 6.43 14.11 -4.16
C ALA A 21 6.35 12.70 -3.56
N GLN A 22 5.37 12.45 -2.70
CA GLN A 22 5.14 11.12 -2.13
C GLN A 22 4.70 10.18 -3.25
N ASN A 23 5.25 8.97 -3.23
CA ASN A 23 4.89 7.89 -4.14
C ASN A 23 4.76 6.57 -3.36
N ALA A 24 4.27 5.52 -4.01
CA ALA A 24 4.03 4.23 -3.37
C ALA A 24 5.27 3.67 -2.63
N TYR A 25 6.47 3.95 -3.10
CA TYR A 25 7.72 3.44 -2.52
C TYR A 25 8.11 4.08 -1.18
N ASN A 26 7.38 5.07 -0.71
CA ASN A 26 7.59 5.68 0.61
C ASN A 26 6.92 4.87 1.74
N TYR A 27 6.19 3.81 1.42
CA TYR A 27 5.40 3.05 2.39
C TYR A 27 5.95 1.63 2.59
N SER A 28 5.58 1.04 3.73
CA SER A 28 5.89 -0.35 4.07
C SER A 28 4.70 -1.00 4.74
N PHE A 29 4.57 -2.31 4.63
CA PHE A 29 3.59 -3.12 5.36
C PHE A 29 4.31 -4.12 6.26
N GLN A 30 3.70 -4.48 7.38
CA GLN A 30 4.20 -5.57 8.22
C GLN A 30 3.77 -6.92 7.63
N LYS A 31 4.71 -7.87 7.56
CA LYS A 31 4.42 -9.25 7.15
C LYS A 31 3.62 -9.98 8.22
N ALA A 32 2.66 -10.80 7.82
CA ALA A 32 1.94 -11.66 8.76
C ALA A 32 2.88 -12.64 9.49
N ALA A 33 3.93 -13.11 8.80
CA ALA A 33 4.97 -13.99 9.35
C ALA A 33 6.10 -13.25 10.09
N GLY A 34 6.00 -11.92 10.26
CA GLY A 34 7.01 -11.06 10.89
C GLY A 34 7.97 -10.39 9.90
N GLY A 35 8.52 -9.23 10.32
CA GLY A 35 9.34 -8.34 9.47
C GLY A 35 8.47 -7.43 8.60
N ASP A 36 9.13 -6.65 7.74
CA ASP A 36 8.48 -5.62 6.93
C ASP A 36 8.57 -5.91 5.42
N PHE A 37 7.57 -5.44 4.67
CA PHE A 37 7.60 -5.25 3.23
C PHE A 37 7.80 -3.77 2.96
N ASN A 38 9.02 -3.36 2.66
CA ASN A 38 9.27 -2.01 2.18
C ASN A 38 8.95 -1.97 0.69
N LEU A 39 8.02 -1.12 0.28
CA LEU A 39 7.67 -1.02 -1.15
C LEU A 39 8.85 -0.51 -1.99
N SER A 40 9.81 0.18 -1.36
CA SER A 40 11.07 0.59 -2.00
C SER A 40 11.89 -0.57 -2.55
N ASP A 41 11.78 -1.76 -1.96
CA ASP A 41 12.54 -2.96 -2.36
C ASP A 41 12.02 -3.55 -3.68
N TYR A 42 10.86 -3.07 -4.12
CA TYR A 42 10.20 -3.50 -5.36
C TYR A 42 10.32 -2.47 -6.49
N LYS A 43 11.20 -1.48 -6.37
CA LYS A 43 11.46 -0.52 -7.46
C LYS A 43 11.86 -1.25 -8.74
N GLY A 44 11.21 -0.87 -9.85
CA GLY A 44 11.42 -1.52 -11.15
C GLY A 44 10.56 -2.76 -11.40
N LYS A 45 9.74 -3.17 -10.40
CA LYS A 45 8.72 -4.21 -10.57
C LYS A 45 7.33 -3.59 -10.73
N VAL A 46 6.44 -4.33 -11.36
CA VAL A 46 5.01 -4.05 -11.35
C VAL A 46 4.43 -4.61 -10.05
N LEU A 47 3.85 -3.74 -9.22
CA LEU A 47 3.24 -4.11 -7.94
C LEU A 47 1.73 -4.09 -8.04
N LEU A 48 1.09 -5.19 -7.63
CA LEU A 48 -0.35 -5.28 -7.42
C LEU A 48 -0.63 -5.38 -5.91
N ILE A 49 -1.18 -4.32 -5.32
CA ILE A 49 -1.60 -4.30 -3.92
C ILE A 49 -3.11 -4.52 -3.86
N VAL A 50 -3.55 -5.54 -3.10
CA VAL A 50 -4.94 -5.97 -3.04
C VAL A 50 -5.39 -6.08 -1.59
N ASN A 51 -6.47 -5.39 -1.20
CA ASN A 51 -7.08 -5.66 0.10
C ASN A 51 -7.97 -6.90 0.02
N THR A 52 -7.74 -7.85 0.90
CA THR A 52 -8.33 -9.19 0.83
C THR A 52 -9.21 -9.51 2.04
N ALA A 53 -10.06 -10.52 1.89
CA ALA A 53 -10.87 -11.07 2.97
C ALA A 53 -11.19 -12.55 2.70
N SER A 54 -11.06 -13.39 3.74
CA SER A 54 -11.21 -14.85 3.64
C SER A 54 -12.65 -15.33 3.62
N GLN A 55 -13.62 -14.49 4.01
CA GLN A 55 -15.03 -14.84 4.16
C GLN A 55 -15.95 -13.97 3.27
N CYS A 56 -15.40 -13.47 2.16
CA CYS A 56 -16.08 -12.62 1.20
C CYS A 56 -16.62 -13.43 0.02
N GLY A 57 -17.70 -12.99 -0.60
CA GLY A 57 -18.18 -13.58 -1.86
C GLY A 57 -17.15 -13.52 -3.01
N PHE A 58 -16.16 -12.61 -2.90
CA PHE A 58 -15.07 -12.48 -3.88
C PHE A 58 -13.80 -13.26 -3.52
N THR A 59 -13.80 -14.05 -2.44
CA THR A 59 -12.61 -14.77 -1.97
C THR A 59 -12.04 -15.72 -3.03
N GLY A 60 -12.87 -16.24 -3.94
CA GLY A 60 -12.43 -17.03 -5.09
C GLY A 60 -11.38 -16.36 -5.99
N GLN A 61 -11.28 -15.03 -5.98
CA GLN A 61 -10.26 -14.28 -6.72
C GLN A 61 -8.81 -14.61 -6.27
N TYR A 62 -8.61 -15.18 -5.10
CA TYR A 62 -7.29 -15.67 -4.70
C TYR A 62 -6.70 -16.65 -5.70
N LYS A 63 -7.54 -17.52 -6.30
CA LYS A 63 -7.09 -18.45 -7.34
C LYS A 63 -6.53 -17.71 -8.54
N ASP A 64 -7.27 -16.74 -9.08
CA ASP A 64 -6.85 -15.97 -10.25
C ASP A 64 -5.60 -15.13 -9.96
N LEU A 65 -5.50 -14.57 -8.73
CA LEU A 65 -4.32 -13.84 -8.28
C LEU A 65 -3.09 -14.75 -8.22
N GLN A 66 -3.23 -15.99 -7.70
CA GLN A 66 -2.13 -16.94 -7.66
C GLN A 66 -1.69 -17.37 -9.08
N GLU A 67 -2.63 -17.61 -9.98
CA GLU A 67 -2.33 -17.95 -11.39
C GLU A 67 -1.56 -16.80 -12.08
N ILE A 68 -1.98 -15.55 -11.89
CA ILE A 68 -1.27 -14.38 -12.43
C ILE A 68 0.11 -14.25 -11.79
N TYR A 69 0.21 -14.43 -10.48
CA TYR A 69 1.49 -14.38 -9.77
C TYR A 69 2.48 -15.40 -10.32
N ASP A 70 2.08 -16.66 -10.43
CA ASP A 70 2.92 -17.74 -10.95
C ASP A 70 3.39 -17.49 -12.39
N LYS A 71 2.55 -16.86 -13.20
CA LYS A 71 2.85 -16.53 -14.58
C LYS A 71 3.86 -15.39 -14.73
N TYR A 72 3.88 -14.42 -13.80
CA TYR A 72 4.60 -13.16 -14.01
C TYR A 72 5.65 -12.84 -12.95
N LYS A 73 5.72 -13.55 -11.80
CA LYS A 73 6.68 -13.28 -10.71
C LYS A 73 8.14 -13.22 -11.17
N ASP A 74 8.54 -14.12 -12.07
CA ASP A 74 9.90 -14.16 -12.62
C ASP A 74 10.15 -13.10 -13.70
N ARG A 75 9.12 -12.31 -14.05
CA ARG A 75 9.16 -11.22 -15.02
C ARG A 75 9.02 -9.85 -14.39
N GLY A 76 9.32 -9.73 -13.10
CA GLY A 76 9.29 -8.45 -12.39
C GLY A 76 7.87 -8.02 -11.95
N PHE A 77 6.99 -8.97 -11.67
CA PHE A 77 5.67 -8.72 -11.11
C PHE A 77 5.61 -9.21 -9.65
N GLU A 78 4.93 -8.45 -8.80
CA GLU A 78 4.72 -8.83 -7.40
C GLU A 78 3.28 -8.54 -6.98
N ILE A 79 2.73 -9.39 -6.11
CA ILE A 79 1.43 -9.18 -5.46
C ILE A 79 1.66 -9.04 -3.96
N ILE A 80 1.00 -8.07 -3.34
CA ILE A 80 0.93 -7.92 -1.89
C ILE A 80 -0.53 -7.96 -1.47
N ALA A 81 -0.94 -9.02 -0.79
CA ALA A 81 -2.26 -9.12 -0.18
C ALA A 81 -2.27 -8.43 1.17
N VAL A 82 -3.26 -7.56 1.39
CA VAL A 82 -3.49 -6.82 2.62
C VAL A 82 -4.83 -7.25 3.22
N PRO A 83 -4.85 -8.26 4.11
CA PRO A 83 -6.08 -8.69 4.76
C PRO A 83 -6.72 -7.55 5.55
N SER A 84 -8.05 -7.40 5.44
CA SER A 84 -8.77 -6.33 6.13
C SER A 84 -10.16 -6.77 6.59
N ARG A 85 -10.57 -6.24 7.74
CA ARG A 85 -11.89 -6.45 8.31
C ARG A 85 -12.85 -5.27 8.07
N ASP A 86 -12.42 -4.26 7.32
CA ASP A 86 -13.18 -3.01 7.18
C ASP A 86 -14.50 -3.20 6.43
N PHE A 87 -14.60 -4.20 5.58
CA PHE A 87 -15.79 -4.47 4.80
C PHE A 87 -16.53 -5.70 5.33
N GLY A 88 -17.55 -5.46 6.14
CA GLY A 88 -18.44 -6.48 6.67
C GLY A 88 -17.80 -7.46 7.66
N ASN A 89 -16.63 -7.15 8.23
CA ASN A 89 -15.86 -8.04 9.09
C ASN A 89 -15.56 -9.42 8.45
N GLN A 90 -15.41 -9.45 7.12
CA GLN A 90 -15.26 -10.68 6.33
C GLN A 90 -13.83 -11.24 6.33
N GLU A 91 -12.97 -10.84 7.26
CA GLU A 91 -11.66 -11.42 7.49
C GLU A 91 -11.55 -11.97 8.91
N PHE A 92 -10.71 -13.00 9.11
CA PHE A 92 -10.37 -13.50 10.44
C PHE A 92 -9.77 -12.39 11.31
N ALA A 93 -9.88 -12.56 12.63
CA ALA A 93 -9.29 -11.60 13.57
C ALA A 93 -7.82 -11.88 13.87
N GLN A 94 -7.31 -13.06 13.48
CA GLN A 94 -5.97 -13.54 13.76
C GLN A 94 -5.21 -13.80 12.45
N GLU A 95 -3.98 -13.30 12.36
CA GLU A 95 -3.11 -13.45 11.18
C GLU A 95 -2.80 -14.91 10.85
N ASP A 96 -2.59 -15.77 11.87
CA ASP A 96 -2.34 -17.20 11.68
C ASP A 96 -3.50 -17.89 10.96
N LYS A 97 -4.74 -17.51 11.25
CA LYS A 97 -5.93 -18.04 10.57
C LYS A 97 -6.02 -17.57 9.11
N VAL A 98 -5.61 -16.35 8.82
CA VAL A 98 -5.53 -15.86 7.43
C VAL A 98 -4.50 -16.66 6.65
N ILE A 99 -3.31 -16.87 7.20
CA ILE A 99 -2.23 -17.63 6.55
C ILE A 99 -2.64 -19.10 6.37
N GLU A 100 -3.20 -19.73 7.41
CA GLU A 100 -3.71 -21.11 7.31
C GLU A 100 -4.75 -21.24 6.18
N PHE A 101 -5.71 -20.32 6.14
CA PHE A 101 -6.78 -20.32 5.16
C PHE A 101 -6.27 -20.14 3.73
N THR A 102 -5.42 -19.15 3.50
CA THR A 102 -4.90 -18.83 2.16
C THR A 102 -4.00 -19.93 1.63
N ASN A 103 -3.15 -20.54 2.49
CA ASN A 103 -2.30 -21.66 2.10
C ASN A 103 -3.13 -22.90 1.81
N LYS A 104 -4.06 -23.28 2.70
CA LYS A 104 -4.83 -24.52 2.60
C LYS A 104 -5.79 -24.54 1.41
N ASN A 105 -6.44 -23.40 1.12
CA ASN A 105 -7.51 -23.35 0.13
C ASN A 105 -7.04 -22.86 -1.24
N TYR A 106 -5.97 -22.06 -1.31
CA TYR A 106 -5.53 -21.41 -2.53
C TYR A 106 -4.04 -21.57 -2.83
N ASN A 107 -3.28 -22.21 -1.91
CA ASN A 107 -1.82 -22.37 -2.05
C ASN A 107 -1.10 -21.06 -2.37
N ILE A 108 -1.49 -19.97 -1.68
CA ILE A 108 -0.96 -18.63 -1.91
C ILE A 108 0.54 -18.60 -1.60
N SER A 109 1.33 -18.14 -2.57
CA SER A 109 2.78 -18.00 -2.44
C SER A 109 3.27 -16.55 -2.54
N PHE A 110 2.41 -15.61 -2.91
CA PHE A 110 2.74 -14.19 -2.85
C PHE A 110 2.63 -13.63 -1.41
N PRO A 111 3.28 -12.50 -1.13
CA PRO A 111 3.26 -11.83 0.16
C PRO A 111 1.88 -11.54 0.73
N VAL A 112 1.69 -11.88 2.03
CA VAL A 112 0.52 -11.53 2.83
C VAL A 112 0.96 -10.69 4.02
N THR A 113 0.35 -9.53 4.21
CA THR A 113 0.64 -8.61 5.31
C THR A 113 -0.15 -8.98 6.57
N LYS A 114 0.16 -8.31 7.68
CA LYS A 114 -0.76 -8.30 8.83
C LYS A 114 -2.10 -7.69 8.44
N ILE A 115 -3.13 -8.08 9.19
CA ILE A 115 -4.47 -7.50 9.06
C ILE A 115 -4.37 -5.99 9.29
N SER A 116 -4.88 -5.21 8.34
CA SER A 116 -4.73 -3.76 8.35
C SER A 116 -6.05 -3.04 8.09
N LYS A 117 -6.16 -1.81 8.59
CA LYS A 117 -7.18 -0.88 8.16
C LYS A 117 -6.86 -0.37 6.76
N VAL A 118 -7.81 -0.42 5.85
CA VAL A 118 -7.64 -0.01 4.45
C VAL A 118 -8.61 1.10 4.04
N SER A 119 -9.50 1.50 4.96
CA SER A 119 -10.50 2.55 4.73
C SER A 119 -10.68 3.43 5.96
N GLY A 120 -11.24 4.65 5.75
CA GLY A 120 -11.44 5.66 6.78
C GLY A 120 -10.16 6.40 7.18
N ASP A 121 -10.28 7.32 8.14
CA ASP A 121 -9.20 8.26 8.51
C ASP A 121 -8.03 7.60 9.27
N VAL A 122 -8.23 6.37 9.74
CA VAL A 122 -7.21 5.56 10.43
C VAL A 122 -6.67 4.43 9.56
N ALA A 123 -6.89 4.51 8.24
CA ALA A 123 -6.36 3.55 7.30
C ALA A 123 -4.81 3.57 7.31
N HIS A 124 -4.22 2.46 6.90
CA HIS A 124 -2.77 2.36 6.74
C HIS A 124 -2.25 3.49 5.82
N PRO A 125 -1.10 4.12 6.10
CA PRO A 125 -0.60 5.30 5.38
C PRO A 125 -0.57 5.16 3.86
N PHE A 126 -0.29 3.96 3.33
CA PHE A 126 -0.38 3.69 1.90
C PHE A 126 -1.79 3.97 1.34
N TYR A 127 -2.85 3.54 2.04
CA TYR A 127 -4.24 3.73 1.59
C TYR A 127 -4.69 5.18 1.70
N LEU A 128 -4.24 5.91 2.73
CA LEU A 128 -4.48 7.35 2.86
C LEU A 128 -3.86 8.10 1.66
N TRP A 129 -2.59 7.82 1.37
CA TRP A 129 -1.91 8.38 0.21
C TRP A 129 -2.58 8.00 -1.12
N ALA A 130 -2.95 6.74 -1.31
CA ALA A 130 -3.61 6.28 -2.53
C ALA A 130 -4.96 6.99 -2.75
N ASN A 131 -5.72 7.22 -1.66
CA ASN A 131 -6.96 7.97 -1.71
C ASN A 131 -6.74 9.43 -2.14
N GLU A 132 -5.73 10.11 -1.56
CA GLU A 132 -5.38 11.48 -1.93
C GLU A 132 -4.89 11.60 -3.38
N SER A 133 -4.06 10.63 -3.82
CA SER A 133 -3.42 10.65 -5.13
C SER A 133 -4.36 10.29 -6.28
N SER A 134 -5.38 9.46 -6.03
CA SER A 134 -6.29 8.92 -7.06
C SER A 134 -7.72 9.47 -6.96
N GLY A 135 -7.97 10.43 -6.07
CA GLY A 135 -9.27 11.08 -5.89
C GLY A 135 -10.39 10.08 -5.60
N PHE A 136 -11.53 10.21 -6.26
CA PHE A 136 -12.72 9.39 -5.99
C PHE A 136 -12.47 7.86 -6.05
N PHE A 137 -11.54 7.41 -6.86
CA PHE A 137 -11.20 5.99 -7.02
C PHE A 137 -10.06 5.52 -6.09
N GLY A 138 -9.44 6.42 -5.35
CA GLY A 138 -8.27 6.13 -4.53
C GLY A 138 -8.54 5.32 -3.27
N SER A 139 -9.78 5.27 -2.78
CA SER A 139 -10.15 4.51 -1.59
C SER A 139 -10.83 3.19 -1.97
N PRO A 140 -10.50 2.07 -1.32
CA PRO A 140 -11.22 0.81 -1.51
C PRO A 140 -12.71 1.00 -1.22
N LYS A 141 -13.56 0.47 -2.10
CA LYS A 141 -15.03 0.49 -1.91
C LYS A 141 -15.55 -0.85 -1.38
N TRP A 142 -14.77 -1.90 -1.52
CA TRP A 142 -15.06 -3.24 -1.03
C TRP A 142 -13.78 -4.09 -0.93
N ASN A 143 -13.91 -5.34 -0.45
CA ASN A 143 -12.83 -6.32 -0.50
C ASN A 143 -12.40 -6.60 -1.94
N PHE A 144 -11.13 -6.94 -2.12
CA PHE A 144 -10.48 -7.21 -3.42
C PHE A 144 -10.40 -5.99 -4.36
N HIS A 145 -10.35 -4.77 -3.80
CA HIS A 145 -9.92 -3.59 -4.54
C HIS A 145 -8.42 -3.67 -4.84
N LYS A 146 -8.00 -3.17 -5.99
CA LYS A 146 -6.64 -3.35 -6.51
C LYS A 146 -6.01 -2.03 -6.89
N TYR A 147 -4.75 -1.87 -6.53
CA TYR A 147 -3.85 -0.81 -7.01
C TYR A 147 -2.73 -1.46 -7.82
N LEU A 148 -2.46 -0.93 -9.03
CA LEU A 148 -1.41 -1.38 -9.93
C LEU A 148 -0.45 -0.22 -10.23
#